data_24e5a4b9e1218264e62275cf4990344e
#
_entry.id   24e5a4b9e1218264e62275cf4990344e
#
_cell.length_a   1.000
_cell.length_b   1.000
_cell.length_c   1.000
_cell.angle_alpha   90.00
_cell.angle_beta   90.00
_cell.angle_gamma   90.00
#
_symmetry.space_group_name_H-M   'P 1'
#
loop_
_entity.id
_entity.type
_entity.pdbx_description
1 polymer ?
#
loop_
_entity_poly.entity_id
_entity_poly.type
_entity_poly.pdbx_seq_one_letter_code
_entity_poly.pdbx_strand_id
1 'polypeptide(L)'
;MISRSMFVRLFLLSGILMAATGSAVSSDSTSTSTLGQEPPAGAVVLFDGSGFDAWKPFSWQWINPKDDQQEVQWKMVDSDAMEIAFELDGKRRKQFLCTKQTFGDYRLHLEFQLPEKGSGNSGIFFGPLYELQVLHSADKERPGLGDCGAIYQIRAPDVNAALGPGEWQTVDLEYQAAEIGKNGFMTENGAARVTVRLNGKLIHDDFKLSLRRNKYAAFPEEPTSPIVLQEHGSKVKFRNIWLVEKTDTKTK
;
A
#
# COMPACT_ATOMS: atom_id res chain seq x y z
N MET A 1 65.79 40.76 -53.18
CA MET A 1 64.64 41.41 -52.57
C MET A 1 64.12 40.49 -51.47
N ILE A 2 64.27 40.88 -50.34
CA ILE A 2 63.87 40.64 -48.95
C ILE A 2 63.14 39.32 -48.70
N SER A 3 63.90 38.33 -48.12
CA SER A 3 63.46 37.20 -47.40
C SER A 3 62.91 37.58 -46.01
N ARG A 4 61.73 37.09 -45.61
CA ARG A 4 61.29 37.15 -44.21
C ARG A 4 61.10 35.73 -43.73
N SER A 5 62.00 35.32 -42.87
CA SER A 5 62.03 34.17 -42.06
C SER A 5 60.84 34.18 -41.04
N MET A 6 60.07 33.13 -41.02
CA MET A 6 58.93 32.98 -40.09
C MET A 6 59.29 31.93 -39.00
N PHE A 7 59.48 32.41 -37.77
CA PHE A 7 59.75 31.63 -36.60
C PHE A 7 58.43 30.92 -36.19
N VAL A 8 58.40 29.59 -36.22
CA VAL A 8 57.33 28.75 -35.63
C VAL A 8 57.67 28.54 -34.16
N ARG A 9 56.87 29.10 -33.28
CA ARG A 9 56.90 28.81 -31.86
C ARG A 9 56.00 27.59 -31.59
N LEU A 10 56.61 26.51 -31.14
CA LEU A 10 55.95 25.30 -30.66
C LEU A 10 55.45 25.57 -29.24
N PHE A 11 54.12 25.67 -29.04
CA PHE A 11 53.50 25.63 -27.70
C PHE A 11 53.19 24.19 -27.32
N LEU A 12 53.89 23.65 -26.33
CA LEU A 12 53.56 22.42 -25.64
C LEU A 12 52.40 22.72 -24.68
N LEU A 13 51.18 22.27 -25.01
CA LEU A 13 50.07 22.22 -24.08
C LEU A 13 50.19 20.93 -23.28
N SER A 14 50.54 21.05 -21.98
CA SER A 14 50.42 19.97 -21.00
C SER A 14 48.93 19.81 -20.66
N GLY A 15 48.26 18.83 -21.23
CA GLY A 15 46.90 18.44 -20.84
C GLY A 15 46.90 17.68 -19.51
N ILE A 16 46.41 18.31 -18.47
CA ILE A 16 46.09 17.60 -17.21
C ILE A 16 44.76 16.84 -17.43
N LEU A 17 44.89 15.53 -17.52
CA LEU A 17 43.72 14.62 -17.56
C LEU A 17 43.18 14.47 -16.14
N MET A 18 42.14 15.22 -15.78
CA MET A 18 41.39 14.99 -14.56
C MET A 18 40.51 13.74 -14.79
N ALA A 19 40.86 12.63 -14.17
CA ALA A 19 40.01 11.49 -14.06
C ALA A 19 38.86 11.81 -13.09
N ALA A 20 37.66 12.07 -13.63
CA ALA A 20 36.46 12.13 -12.84
C ALA A 20 36.10 10.71 -12.38
N THR A 21 36.40 10.37 -11.13
CA THR A 21 35.86 9.16 -10.48
C THR A 21 34.39 9.40 -10.18
N GLY A 22 33.56 9.11 -11.16
CA GLY A 22 32.13 9.00 -10.96
C GLY A 22 31.86 7.78 -10.06
N SER A 23 31.57 8.04 -8.78
CA SER A 23 30.98 7.02 -7.92
C SER A 23 29.61 6.67 -8.51
N ALA A 24 29.53 5.53 -9.19
CA ALA A 24 28.25 4.93 -9.54
C ALA A 24 27.55 4.58 -8.23
N VAL A 25 26.50 5.35 -7.91
CA VAL A 25 25.55 4.95 -6.86
C VAL A 25 24.86 3.71 -7.39
N SER A 26 25.31 2.55 -6.94
CA SER A 26 24.63 1.29 -7.17
C SER A 26 23.29 1.32 -6.42
N SER A 27 22.22 1.66 -7.13
CA SER A 27 20.85 1.48 -6.67
C SER A 27 20.35 0.09 -7.00
N ASP A 28 21.13 -0.94 -6.63
CA ASP A 28 20.65 -2.30 -6.66
C ASP A 28 20.12 -2.66 -5.25
N SER A 29 18.99 -2.09 -4.87
CA SER A 29 18.18 -2.64 -3.81
C SER A 29 17.48 -3.87 -4.38
N THR A 30 18.09 -5.02 -4.24
CA THR A 30 17.43 -6.31 -4.46
C THR A 30 16.13 -6.30 -3.68
N SER A 31 15.01 -6.12 -4.41
CA SER A 31 13.66 -6.14 -3.87
C SER A 31 13.38 -7.55 -3.36
N THR A 32 13.52 -7.76 -2.05
CA THR A 32 13.26 -9.04 -1.42
C THR A 32 11.79 -9.10 -1.05
N SER A 33 11.09 -10.15 -1.50
CA SER A 33 9.71 -10.41 -1.06
C SER A 33 9.68 -10.60 0.46
N THR A 34 8.65 -10.06 1.10
CA THR A 34 8.38 -10.18 2.54
C THR A 34 7.40 -11.31 2.84
N LEU A 35 7.17 -12.23 1.90
CA LEU A 35 6.27 -13.37 2.06
C LEU A 35 6.73 -14.24 3.24
N GLY A 36 5.80 -14.54 4.17
CA GLY A 36 6.06 -15.28 5.39
C GLY A 36 6.84 -14.48 6.46
N GLN A 37 6.94 -13.15 6.33
CA GLN A 37 7.60 -12.34 7.34
C GLN A 37 6.85 -12.39 8.67
N GLU A 38 7.53 -12.84 9.71
CA GLU A 38 6.98 -12.86 11.07
C GLU A 38 6.73 -11.44 11.62
N PRO A 39 5.68 -11.26 12.44
CA PRO A 39 5.45 -10.00 13.13
C PRO A 39 6.66 -9.62 13.99
N PRO A 40 7.21 -8.41 13.86
CA PRO A 40 8.30 -7.97 14.73
C PRO A 40 7.82 -7.74 16.17
N ALA A 41 8.75 -7.66 17.11
CA ALA A 41 8.43 -7.36 18.50
C ALA A 41 7.64 -6.04 18.60
N GLY A 42 6.53 -6.06 19.35
CA GLY A 42 5.63 -4.92 19.51
C GLY A 42 4.61 -4.72 18.38
N ALA A 43 4.56 -5.61 17.41
CA ALA A 43 3.51 -5.60 16.40
C ALA A 43 2.14 -5.92 17.01
N VAL A 44 1.11 -5.26 16.52
CA VAL A 44 -0.28 -5.63 16.73
C VAL A 44 -0.64 -6.69 15.68
N VAL A 45 -0.83 -7.93 16.11
CA VAL A 45 -1.26 -9.02 15.22
C VAL A 45 -2.75 -8.88 14.98
N LEU A 46 -3.13 -8.69 13.73
CA LEU A 46 -4.54 -8.53 13.33
C LEU A 46 -5.13 -9.85 12.85
N PHE A 47 -4.30 -10.72 12.24
CA PHE A 47 -4.72 -12.06 11.82
C PHE A 47 -3.51 -12.98 11.62
N ASP A 48 -3.52 -14.09 12.33
CA ASP A 48 -2.47 -15.13 12.33
C ASP A 48 -3.03 -16.53 12.04
N GLY A 49 -4.31 -16.63 11.62
CA GLY A 49 -4.98 -17.88 11.42
C GLY A 49 -5.74 -18.40 12.65
N SER A 50 -5.68 -17.75 13.81
CA SER A 50 -6.35 -18.20 15.04
C SER A 50 -7.83 -17.80 15.10
N GLY A 51 -8.26 -16.77 14.35
CA GLY A 51 -9.65 -16.32 14.34
C GLY A 51 -9.83 -14.85 13.92
N PHE A 52 -11.06 -14.36 14.15
CA PHE A 52 -11.45 -13.00 13.75
C PHE A 52 -11.51 -12.00 14.92
N ASP A 53 -10.81 -12.27 16.01
CA ASP A 53 -10.95 -11.47 17.25
C ASP A 53 -10.63 -9.98 17.06
N ALA A 54 -9.71 -9.64 16.16
CA ALA A 54 -9.38 -8.25 15.83
C ALA A 54 -10.38 -7.61 14.85
N TRP A 55 -11.31 -8.37 14.27
CA TRP A 55 -12.16 -7.93 13.18
C TRP A 55 -13.63 -7.88 13.56
N LYS A 56 -14.38 -7.04 12.86
CA LYS A 56 -15.85 -6.96 12.89
C LYS A 56 -16.40 -6.68 11.50
N PRO A 57 -17.68 -7.04 11.25
CA PRO A 57 -18.38 -6.64 10.04
C PRO A 57 -18.40 -5.13 9.85
N PHE A 58 -18.35 -4.71 8.59
CA PHE A 58 -18.43 -3.31 8.20
C PHE A 58 -19.28 -3.15 6.94
N SER A 59 -20.13 -2.14 6.91
CA SER A 59 -20.91 -1.80 5.73
C SER A 59 -20.69 -0.32 5.32
N TRP A 60 -20.64 -0.08 4.02
CA TRP A 60 -20.47 1.27 3.44
C TRP A 60 -21.64 2.22 3.68
N GLN A 61 -22.79 1.71 4.05
CA GLN A 61 -23.98 2.51 4.28
C GLN A 61 -23.98 3.18 5.66
N TRP A 62 -22.83 3.81 6.00
CA TRP A 62 -22.70 4.61 7.23
C TRP A 62 -22.78 3.76 8.49
N ILE A 63 -21.66 3.59 9.16
CA ILE A 63 -21.52 2.97 10.47
C ILE A 63 -22.90 2.56 11.03
N ASN A 64 -23.41 1.44 10.54
CA ASN A 64 -24.69 0.96 11.00
C ASN A 64 -24.45 0.34 12.37
N PRO A 65 -25.01 0.85 13.47
CA PRO A 65 -24.86 0.27 14.80
C PRO A 65 -25.21 -1.21 14.88
N LYS A 66 -25.99 -1.71 13.89
CA LYS A 66 -26.35 -3.14 13.77
C LYS A 66 -25.20 -4.00 13.22
N ASP A 67 -24.18 -3.42 12.60
CA ASP A 67 -23.05 -4.20 12.08
C ASP A 67 -22.20 -4.77 13.22
N ASP A 68 -22.11 -4.09 14.35
CA ASP A 68 -21.41 -4.58 15.54
C ASP A 68 -22.05 -5.83 16.17
N GLN A 69 -23.30 -6.15 15.82
CA GLN A 69 -24.03 -7.32 16.28
C GLN A 69 -24.04 -8.49 15.29
N GLN A 70 -23.48 -8.28 14.10
CA GLN A 70 -23.37 -9.33 13.09
C GLN A 70 -22.13 -10.19 13.34
N GLU A 71 -22.26 -11.48 13.08
CA GLU A 71 -21.11 -12.37 13.07
C GLU A 71 -20.30 -12.19 11.79
N VAL A 72 -18.97 -12.41 11.89
CA VAL A 72 -18.08 -12.46 10.73
C VAL A 72 -18.47 -13.67 9.88
N GLN A 73 -18.78 -13.43 8.60
CA GLN A 73 -19.20 -14.46 7.65
C GLN A 73 -18.06 -14.97 6.77
N TRP A 74 -16.89 -14.30 6.81
CA TRP A 74 -15.70 -14.79 6.11
C TRP A 74 -15.26 -16.13 6.69
N LYS A 75 -14.60 -16.95 5.91
CA LYS A 75 -14.24 -18.31 6.27
C LYS A 75 -12.78 -18.43 6.62
N MET A 76 -12.48 -19.21 7.65
CA MET A 76 -11.14 -19.72 7.88
C MET A 76 -10.85 -20.82 6.85
N VAL A 77 -9.74 -20.72 6.14
CA VAL A 77 -9.29 -21.69 5.12
C VAL A 77 -7.79 -21.93 5.24
N ASP A 78 -7.31 -23.03 4.68
CA ASP A 78 -5.87 -23.34 4.57
C ASP A 78 -5.09 -23.29 5.90
N SER A 79 -5.74 -23.48 7.04
CA SER A 79 -5.22 -23.42 8.41
C SER A 79 -4.72 -22.04 8.90
N ASP A 80 -4.36 -21.12 8.01
CA ASP A 80 -3.73 -19.83 8.34
C ASP A 80 -4.29 -18.62 7.56
N ALA A 81 -5.36 -18.83 6.77
CA ALA A 81 -5.94 -17.79 5.94
C ALA A 81 -7.42 -17.56 6.17
N MET A 82 -7.90 -16.36 5.93
CA MET A 82 -9.31 -16.04 5.80
C MET A 82 -9.68 -15.82 4.34
N GLU A 83 -10.84 -16.32 3.91
CA GLU A 83 -11.37 -16.17 2.56
C GLU A 83 -12.67 -15.36 2.58
N ILE A 84 -12.81 -14.44 1.63
CA ILE A 84 -14.04 -13.69 1.42
C ILE A 84 -15.19 -14.66 1.11
N ALA A 85 -16.24 -14.61 1.93
CA ALA A 85 -17.49 -15.29 1.67
C ALA A 85 -18.56 -14.27 1.26
N PHE A 86 -18.93 -14.29 -0.01
CA PHE A 86 -19.95 -13.39 -0.57
C PHE A 86 -21.31 -14.07 -0.79
N GLU A 87 -21.40 -15.35 -0.45
CA GLU A 87 -22.62 -16.15 -0.52
C GLU A 87 -22.78 -16.99 0.75
N LEU A 88 -23.94 -16.87 1.38
CA LEU A 88 -24.34 -17.67 2.53
C LEU A 88 -25.78 -18.14 2.30
N ASP A 89 -26.04 -19.46 2.43
CA ASP A 89 -27.36 -20.08 2.22
C ASP A 89 -28.00 -19.74 0.87
N GLY A 90 -27.19 -19.71 -0.21
CA GLY A 90 -27.65 -19.37 -1.55
C GLY A 90 -28.03 -17.91 -1.75
N LYS A 91 -27.73 -17.02 -0.79
CA LYS A 91 -27.99 -15.58 -0.89
C LYS A 91 -26.69 -14.81 -0.92
N ARG A 92 -26.60 -13.87 -1.86
CA ARG A 92 -25.48 -12.96 -1.91
C ARG A 92 -25.46 -12.07 -0.67
N ARG A 93 -24.32 -12.03 -0.01
CA ARG A 93 -24.03 -11.17 1.13
C ARG A 93 -22.90 -10.24 0.77
N LYS A 94 -22.97 -9.01 1.26
CA LYS A 94 -21.87 -8.06 1.17
C LYS A 94 -21.43 -7.77 2.60
N GLN A 95 -20.28 -8.27 2.97
CA GLN A 95 -19.71 -8.01 4.27
C GLN A 95 -18.24 -7.69 4.12
N PHE A 96 -17.90 -6.43 4.30
CA PHE A 96 -16.52 -6.03 4.52
C PHE A 96 -16.13 -6.38 5.95
N LEU A 97 -14.85 -6.48 6.20
CA LEU A 97 -14.31 -6.57 7.56
C LEU A 97 -13.52 -5.32 7.87
N CYS A 98 -13.70 -4.76 9.06
CA CYS A 98 -12.80 -3.73 9.57
C CYS A 98 -12.19 -4.16 10.89
N THR A 99 -11.03 -3.62 11.21
CA THR A 99 -10.45 -3.80 12.54
C THR A 99 -11.32 -3.15 13.62
N LYS A 100 -11.41 -3.77 14.79
CA LYS A 100 -12.11 -3.19 15.96
C LYS A 100 -11.37 -1.97 16.50
N GLN A 101 -10.03 -2.00 16.42
CA GLN A 101 -9.14 -0.91 16.79
C GLN A 101 -8.91 0.02 15.60
N THR A 102 -8.68 1.30 15.87
CA THR A 102 -8.27 2.32 14.90
C THR A 102 -6.80 2.69 15.11
N PHE A 103 -6.11 3.09 14.03
CA PHE A 103 -4.69 3.35 14.01
C PHE A 103 -4.40 4.69 13.34
N GLY A 104 -3.38 5.40 13.82
CA GLY A 104 -2.87 6.64 13.23
C GLY A 104 -1.75 6.35 12.24
N ASP A 105 -0.52 6.68 12.61
CA ASP A 105 0.67 6.37 11.81
C ASP A 105 1.12 4.94 12.05
N TYR A 106 1.33 4.16 10.99
CA TYR A 106 1.73 2.76 11.12
C TYR A 106 2.47 2.22 9.91
N ARG A 107 3.12 1.08 10.09
CA ARG A 107 3.53 0.16 9.03
C ARG A 107 2.67 -1.08 9.11
N LEU A 108 1.94 -1.38 8.04
CA LEU A 108 1.09 -2.56 7.86
C LEU A 108 1.80 -3.57 6.96
N HIS A 109 1.77 -4.82 7.36
CA HIS A 109 2.08 -5.98 6.52
C HIS A 109 0.86 -6.85 6.38
N LEU A 110 0.61 -7.36 5.18
CA LEU A 110 -0.37 -8.40 4.94
C LEU A 110 -0.04 -9.21 3.69
N GLU A 111 -0.56 -10.42 3.64
CA GLU A 111 -0.47 -11.27 2.46
C GLU A 111 -1.87 -11.52 1.89
N PHE A 112 -1.97 -11.56 0.56
CA PHE A 112 -3.21 -11.89 -0.12
C PHE A 112 -2.97 -12.85 -1.29
N GLN A 113 -4.02 -13.60 -1.66
CA GLN A 113 -4.02 -14.51 -2.79
C GLN A 113 -5.29 -14.32 -3.61
N LEU A 114 -5.13 -14.13 -4.92
CA LEU A 114 -6.24 -14.06 -5.84
C LEU A 114 -6.78 -15.46 -6.15
N PRO A 115 -8.10 -15.63 -6.34
CA PRO A 115 -8.65 -16.89 -6.77
C PRO A 115 -8.19 -17.26 -8.19
N GLU A 116 -8.07 -18.53 -8.48
CA GLU A 116 -7.68 -19.06 -9.82
C GLU A 116 -8.59 -18.58 -10.95
N LYS A 117 -9.84 -18.23 -10.64
CA LYS A 117 -10.84 -17.79 -11.61
C LYS A 117 -11.48 -16.47 -11.18
N GLY A 118 -11.77 -15.65 -12.18
CA GLY A 118 -12.38 -14.34 -11.97
C GLY A 118 -11.36 -13.20 -11.86
N SER A 119 -11.86 -12.02 -11.57
CA SER A 119 -11.01 -10.81 -11.52
C SER A 119 -10.18 -10.70 -10.25
N GLY A 120 -10.53 -11.42 -9.19
CA GLY A 120 -9.90 -11.25 -7.88
C GLY A 120 -10.14 -9.87 -7.26
N ASN A 121 -11.27 -9.21 -7.62
CA ASN A 121 -11.53 -7.85 -7.16
C ASN A 121 -11.77 -7.79 -5.65
N SER A 122 -10.98 -6.98 -4.99
CA SER A 122 -11.04 -6.66 -3.57
C SER A 122 -10.29 -5.33 -3.33
N GLY A 123 -10.12 -4.92 -2.07
CA GLY A 123 -9.39 -3.72 -1.71
C GLY A 123 -8.97 -3.74 -0.25
N ILE A 124 -7.87 -3.07 0.03
CA ILE A 124 -7.33 -2.85 1.38
C ILE A 124 -7.50 -1.35 1.65
N PHE A 125 -8.42 -1.00 2.56
CA PHE A 125 -8.62 0.40 2.92
C PHE A 125 -7.77 0.77 4.11
N PHE A 126 -7.17 1.93 4.01
CA PHE A 126 -6.33 2.54 5.02
C PHE A 126 -6.64 4.04 5.13
N GLY A 127 -6.26 4.66 6.24
CA GLY A 127 -6.68 6.03 6.51
C GLY A 127 -8.21 6.17 6.47
N PRO A 128 -8.74 7.37 6.25
CA PRO A 128 -10.19 7.58 6.27
C PRO A 128 -10.91 7.06 5.01
N LEU A 129 -10.40 6.09 4.28
CA LEU A 129 -10.98 5.40 3.12
C LEU A 129 -10.15 5.52 1.83
N TYR A 130 -8.86 5.59 1.92
CA TYR A 130 -7.99 5.33 0.78
C TYR A 130 -7.97 3.82 0.50
N GLU A 131 -8.14 3.45 -0.76
CA GLU A 131 -8.18 2.05 -1.18
C GLU A 131 -6.90 1.68 -1.94
N LEU A 132 -6.14 0.72 -1.43
CA LEU A 132 -5.15 0.01 -2.21
C LEU A 132 -5.85 -1.12 -2.95
N GLN A 133 -5.91 -1.02 -4.28
CA GLN A 133 -6.65 -1.96 -5.13
C GLN A 133 -6.01 -3.34 -5.13
N VAL A 134 -6.84 -4.37 -4.96
CA VAL A 134 -6.51 -5.78 -5.19
C VAL A 134 -7.28 -6.26 -6.40
N LEU A 135 -6.56 -6.70 -7.45
CA LEU A 135 -7.17 -7.11 -8.73
C LEU A 135 -6.19 -7.96 -9.53
N HIS A 136 -6.68 -8.90 -10.34
CA HIS A 136 -5.84 -9.56 -11.33
C HIS A 136 -5.45 -8.58 -12.44
N SER A 137 -4.17 -8.21 -12.48
CA SER A 137 -3.60 -7.31 -13.50
C SER A 137 -2.12 -7.59 -13.78
N ALA A 138 -1.64 -8.81 -13.44
CA ALA A 138 -0.24 -9.19 -13.57
C ALA A 138 0.26 -9.15 -15.03
N ASP A 139 -0.64 -9.34 -15.97
CA ASP A 139 -0.38 -9.34 -17.41
C ASP A 139 -0.25 -7.95 -18.04
N LYS A 140 -0.52 -6.89 -17.28
CA LYS A 140 -0.45 -5.52 -17.79
C LYS A 140 0.97 -4.98 -17.76
N GLU A 141 1.45 -4.51 -18.90
CA GLU A 141 2.73 -3.81 -18.99
C GLU A 141 2.72 -2.50 -18.19
N ARG A 142 1.60 -1.75 -18.27
CA ARG A 142 1.41 -0.48 -17.57
C ARG A 142 0.11 -0.51 -16.78
N PRO A 143 0.18 -0.58 -15.46
CA PRO A 143 -1.00 -0.55 -14.62
C PRO A 143 -1.65 0.84 -14.62
N GLY A 144 -2.97 0.86 -14.53
CA GLY A 144 -3.79 2.07 -14.44
C GLY A 144 -4.31 2.35 -13.03
N LEU A 145 -5.22 3.34 -12.93
CA LEU A 145 -5.81 3.80 -11.67
C LEU A 145 -6.73 2.79 -10.96
N GLY A 146 -7.05 1.69 -11.61
CA GLY A 146 -7.92 0.63 -11.05
C GLY A 146 -7.24 -0.74 -11.01
N ASP A 147 -5.93 -0.83 -11.27
CA ASP A 147 -5.19 -2.09 -11.28
C ASP A 147 -4.56 -2.39 -9.92
N CYS A 148 -4.08 -3.62 -9.73
CA CYS A 148 -3.49 -4.05 -8.48
C CYS A 148 -2.39 -3.10 -8.02
N GLY A 149 -2.44 -2.72 -6.75
CA GLY A 149 -1.52 -1.76 -6.15
C GLY A 149 -1.82 -0.29 -6.45
N ALA A 150 -2.83 0.05 -7.25
CA ALA A 150 -3.25 1.44 -7.40
C ALA A 150 -3.85 1.97 -6.09
N ILE A 151 -3.55 3.23 -5.77
CA ILE A 151 -4.42 3.98 -4.87
C ILE A 151 -5.64 4.35 -5.70
N TYR A 152 -6.73 3.61 -5.49
CA TYR A 152 -7.86 3.50 -6.41
C TYR A 152 -8.40 4.88 -6.83
N GLN A 153 -8.45 5.11 -8.16
CA GLN A 153 -8.88 6.37 -8.80
C GLN A 153 -8.04 7.61 -8.46
N ILE A 154 -6.92 7.45 -7.73
CA ILE A 154 -6.04 8.55 -7.32
C ILE A 154 -4.70 8.45 -8.02
N ARG A 155 -4.01 7.29 -7.90
CA ARG A 155 -2.67 7.08 -8.46
C ARG A 155 -2.47 5.64 -8.91
N ALA A 156 -2.00 5.46 -10.14
CA ALA A 156 -1.50 4.16 -10.62
C ALA A 156 -0.16 3.82 -9.93
N PRO A 157 0.16 2.54 -9.73
CA PRO A 157 1.47 2.14 -9.23
C PRO A 157 2.56 2.48 -10.25
N ASP A 158 3.75 2.83 -9.76
CA ASP A 158 4.88 3.23 -10.62
C ASP A 158 5.39 2.08 -11.49
N VAL A 159 5.26 0.85 -11.00
CA VAL A 159 5.59 -0.39 -11.72
C VAL A 159 4.52 -1.45 -11.45
N ASN A 160 4.29 -2.35 -12.39
CA ASN A 160 3.48 -3.53 -12.15
C ASN A 160 4.31 -4.55 -11.35
N ALA A 161 3.92 -4.76 -10.10
CA ALA A 161 4.54 -5.74 -9.21
C ALA A 161 3.59 -6.90 -8.88
N ALA A 162 2.37 -6.92 -9.45
CA ALA A 162 1.38 -7.97 -9.19
C ALA A 162 1.84 -9.33 -9.72
N LEU A 163 1.53 -10.39 -8.96
CA LEU A 163 1.67 -11.77 -9.39
C LEU A 163 0.34 -12.33 -9.91
N GLY A 164 0.39 -13.50 -10.51
CA GLY A 164 -0.77 -14.19 -11.08
C GLY A 164 -1.76 -14.71 -10.04
N PRO A 165 -2.95 -15.17 -10.49
CA PRO A 165 -3.90 -15.89 -9.64
C PRO A 165 -3.26 -17.12 -9.00
N GLY A 166 -3.69 -17.47 -7.79
CA GLY A 166 -3.15 -18.60 -7.04
C GLY A 166 -1.82 -18.34 -6.32
N GLU A 167 -1.13 -17.24 -6.63
CA GLU A 167 0.12 -16.89 -5.96
C GLU A 167 -0.14 -15.98 -4.74
N TRP A 168 0.54 -16.29 -3.62
CA TRP A 168 0.55 -15.40 -2.47
C TRP A 168 1.39 -14.16 -2.75
N GLN A 169 0.86 -13.01 -2.41
CA GLN A 169 1.44 -11.69 -2.63
C GLN A 169 1.53 -10.91 -1.35
N THR A 170 2.53 -10.04 -1.22
CA THR A 170 2.76 -9.24 -0.02
C THR A 170 2.49 -7.77 -0.28
N VAL A 171 1.86 -7.12 0.70
CA VAL A 171 1.75 -5.66 0.79
C VAL A 171 2.47 -5.21 2.05
N ASP A 172 3.45 -4.34 1.90
CA ASP A 172 4.05 -3.55 2.96
C ASP A 172 3.68 -2.08 2.74
N LEU A 173 2.89 -1.53 3.64
CA LEU A 173 2.34 -0.19 3.54
C LEU A 173 2.75 0.64 4.76
N GLU A 174 3.40 1.78 4.52
CA GLU A 174 3.64 2.79 5.55
C GLU A 174 2.66 3.93 5.36
N TYR A 175 1.82 4.17 6.36
CA TYR A 175 0.85 5.24 6.37
C TYR A 175 1.22 6.28 7.41
N GLN A 176 1.12 7.54 7.03
CA GLN A 176 1.17 8.68 7.89
C GLN A 176 -0.18 9.41 7.80
N ALA A 177 -0.86 9.53 8.93
CA ALA A 177 -2.15 10.19 9.01
C ALA A 177 -2.04 11.69 8.78
N ALA A 178 -3.14 12.31 8.37
CA ALA A 178 -3.20 13.75 8.24
C ALA A 178 -3.07 14.43 9.61
N GLU A 179 -2.36 15.56 9.65
CA GLU A 179 -2.30 16.38 10.84
C GLU A 179 -3.53 17.27 10.94
N ILE A 180 -4.36 17.01 11.94
CA ILE A 180 -5.57 17.78 12.20
C ILE A 180 -5.27 18.85 13.24
N GLY A 181 -5.46 20.11 12.87
CA GLY A 181 -5.27 21.26 13.75
C GLY A 181 -6.37 21.36 14.82
N LYS A 182 -6.16 22.22 15.80
CA LYS A 182 -7.13 22.49 16.89
C LYS A 182 -8.50 22.95 16.41
N ASN A 183 -8.59 23.47 15.20
CA ASN A 183 -9.84 23.88 14.54
C ASN A 183 -10.60 22.72 13.89
N GLY A 184 -10.11 21.46 13.98
CA GLY A 184 -10.71 20.28 13.37
C GLY A 184 -10.45 20.14 11.88
N PHE A 185 -9.60 20.98 11.27
CA PHE A 185 -9.23 20.89 9.86
C PHE A 185 -7.78 20.47 9.70
N MET A 186 -7.48 19.84 8.57
CA MET A 186 -6.12 19.47 8.19
C MET A 186 -5.23 20.71 8.14
N THR A 187 -4.03 20.64 8.71
CA THR A 187 -3.04 21.71 8.64
C THR A 187 -2.53 21.88 7.21
N GLU A 188 -1.97 23.04 6.86
CA GLU A 188 -1.54 23.37 5.51
C GLU A 188 -0.56 22.35 4.91
N ASN A 189 0.35 21.83 5.73
CA ASN A 189 1.34 20.82 5.33
C ASN A 189 1.05 19.42 5.87
N GLY A 190 -0.08 19.24 6.55
CA GLY A 190 -0.44 18.03 7.28
C GLY A 190 -1.19 16.99 6.46
N ALA A 191 -1.04 16.96 5.14
CA ALA A 191 -1.71 15.94 4.34
C ALA A 191 -1.14 14.54 4.65
N ALA A 192 -2.04 13.54 4.68
CA ALA A 192 -1.66 12.14 4.82
C ALA A 192 -0.69 11.71 3.70
N ARG A 193 0.17 10.75 4.02
CA ARG A 193 1.18 10.21 3.09
C ARG A 193 1.22 8.70 3.14
N VAL A 194 1.62 8.10 2.03
CA VAL A 194 1.74 6.65 1.95
C VAL A 194 2.95 6.22 1.13
N THR A 195 3.65 5.21 1.63
CA THR A 195 4.64 4.43 0.88
C THR A 195 4.16 3.00 0.80
N VAL A 196 4.17 2.40 -0.38
CA VAL A 196 3.69 1.04 -0.59
C VAL A 196 4.70 0.22 -1.37
N ARG A 197 4.96 -0.97 -0.86
CA ARG A 197 5.64 -2.05 -1.60
C ARG A 197 4.66 -3.19 -1.85
N LEU A 198 4.65 -3.67 -3.08
CA LEU A 198 3.93 -4.87 -3.50
C LEU A 198 4.97 -5.91 -3.93
N ASN A 199 4.96 -7.08 -3.29
CA ASN A 199 5.93 -8.13 -3.54
C ASN A 199 7.39 -7.65 -3.44
N GLY A 200 7.66 -6.78 -2.44
CA GLY A 200 8.94 -6.13 -2.19
C GLY A 200 9.27 -4.94 -3.11
N LYS A 201 8.63 -4.77 -4.26
CA LYS A 201 8.88 -3.65 -5.18
C LYS A 201 8.17 -2.39 -4.72
N LEU A 202 8.89 -1.28 -4.66
CA LEU A 202 8.33 0.03 -4.35
C LEU A 202 7.39 0.47 -5.48
N ILE A 203 6.11 0.67 -5.17
CA ILE A 203 5.06 1.05 -6.14
C ILE A 203 4.49 2.44 -5.88
N HIS A 204 4.62 2.93 -4.65
CA HIS A 204 4.35 4.32 -4.26
C HIS A 204 5.40 4.74 -3.25
N ASP A 205 6.06 5.89 -3.50
CA ASP A 205 7.09 6.44 -2.64
C ASP A 205 6.61 7.76 -2.04
N ASP A 206 6.47 7.79 -0.73
CA ASP A 206 6.10 8.97 0.08
C ASP A 206 5.01 9.84 -0.59
N PHE A 207 3.99 9.19 -1.16
CA PHE A 207 2.97 9.86 -1.94
C PHE A 207 2.01 10.64 -1.04
N LYS A 208 1.84 11.93 -1.32
CA LYS A 208 0.88 12.80 -0.65
C LYS A 208 -0.55 12.47 -1.10
N LEU A 209 -1.36 12.02 -0.16
CA LEU A 209 -2.75 11.67 -0.40
C LEU A 209 -3.64 12.92 -0.50
N SER A 210 -4.66 12.84 -1.34
CA SER A 210 -5.64 13.91 -1.50
C SER A 210 -7.00 13.31 -1.81
N LEU A 211 -7.96 13.56 -0.95
CA LEU A 211 -9.35 13.10 -1.14
C LEU A 211 -10.07 13.75 -2.32
N ARG A 212 -9.54 14.84 -2.88
CA ARG A 212 -10.24 15.65 -3.90
C ARG A 212 -10.54 14.94 -5.22
N ARG A 213 -10.02 13.71 -5.43
CA ARG A 213 -10.23 12.94 -6.67
C ARG A 213 -10.93 11.60 -6.46
N ASN A 214 -11.33 11.29 -5.23
CA ASN A 214 -11.93 10.02 -4.87
C ASN A 214 -13.44 10.17 -4.73
N LYS A 215 -14.22 9.15 -5.14
CA LYS A 215 -15.68 9.08 -4.88
C LYS A 215 -16.05 9.12 -3.38
N TYR A 216 -15.06 8.91 -2.52
CA TYR A 216 -15.16 8.96 -1.06
C TYR A 216 -14.76 10.32 -0.46
N ALA A 217 -14.57 11.34 -1.28
CA ALA A 217 -14.19 12.70 -0.84
C ALA A 217 -15.16 13.38 0.16
N ALA A 218 -16.27 12.73 0.47
CA ALA A 218 -17.22 13.19 1.50
C ALA A 218 -16.77 12.86 2.93
N PHE A 219 -15.74 12.03 3.11
CA PHE A 219 -15.23 11.66 4.43
C PHE A 219 -14.12 12.63 4.84
N PRO A 220 -14.18 13.20 6.04
CA PRO A 220 -13.12 14.04 6.55
C PRO A 220 -11.87 13.20 6.82
N GLU A 221 -10.71 13.84 6.81
CA GLU A 221 -9.51 13.25 7.36
C GLU A 221 -9.66 13.07 8.86
N GLU A 222 -9.25 11.91 9.35
CA GLU A 222 -9.32 11.54 10.75
C GLU A 222 -7.90 11.16 11.25
N PRO A 223 -7.56 11.48 12.50
CA PRO A 223 -6.25 11.16 13.04
C PRO A 223 -6.01 9.65 13.19
N THR A 224 -7.08 8.88 13.29
CA THR A 224 -7.04 7.41 13.34
C THR A 224 -8.18 6.81 12.54
N SER A 225 -7.97 5.64 11.97
CA SER A 225 -8.99 4.92 11.21
C SER A 225 -8.78 3.41 11.29
N PRO A 226 -9.82 2.59 11.08
CA PRO A 226 -9.65 1.15 10.99
C PRO A 226 -8.98 0.77 9.65
N ILE A 227 -8.37 -0.41 9.63
CA ILE A 227 -8.05 -1.12 8.39
C ILE A 227 -9.31 -1.85 7.93
N VAL A 228 -9.64 -1.75 6.63
CA VAL A 228 -10.84 -2.42 6.09
C VAL A 228 -10.47 -3.30 4.91
N LEU A 229 -10.98 -4.53 4.89
CA LEU A 229 -10.87 -5.47 3.76
C LEU A 229 -12.21 -5.55 3.03
N GLN A 230 -12.16 -5.40 1.70
CA GLN A 230 -13.34 -5.29 0.87
C GLN A 230 -13.83 -6.65 0.37
N GLU A 231 -15.11 -6.92 0.51
CA GLU A 231 -15.84 -7.93 -0.27
C GLU A 231 -16.34 -7.31 -1.59
N HIS A 232 -15.96 -7.87 -2.73
CA HIS A 232 -16.42 -7.43 -4.04
C HIS A 232 -16.79 -8.59 -4.99
N GLY A 233 -17.29 -9.70 -4.45
CA GLY A 233 -17.74 -10.85 -5.21
C GLY A 233 -16.63 -11.78 -5.71
N SER A 234 -15.45 -11.69 -5.12
CA SER A 234 -14.30 -12.55 -5.43
C SER A 234 -13.79 -13.23 -4.15
N LYS A 235 -13.39 -14.49 -4.26
CA LYS A 235 -12.84 -15.29 -3.16
C LYS A 235 -11.36 -14.99 -2.92
N VAL A 236 -11.06 -13.74 -2.63
CA VAL A 236 -9.70 -13.36 -2.25
C VAL A 236 -9.42 -13.88 -0.86
N LYS A 237 -8.22 -14.42 -0.65
CA LYS A 237 -7.73 -14.85 0.64
C LYS A 237 -6.76 -13.83 1.21
N PHE A 238 -6.75 -13.72 2.54
CA PHE A 238 -5.80 -12.89 3.29
C PHE A 238 -5.21 -13.70 4.43
N ARG A 239 -3.94 -13.41 4.77
CA ARG A 239 -3.27 -14.02 5.93
C ARG A 239 -2.13 -13.15 6.43
N ASN A 240 -1.50 -13.55 7.53
CA ASN A 240 -0.32 -12.91 8.09
C ASN A 240 -0.46 -11.38 8.12
N ILE A 241 -1.51 -10.89 8.84
CA ILE A 241 -1.82 -9.47 8.90
C ILE A 241 -1.36 -8.92 10.25
N TRP A 242 -0.45 -7.98 10.21
CA TRP A 242 0.02 -7.28 11.40
C TRP A 242 0.45 -5.85 11.08
N LEU A 243 0.46 -5.01 12.08
CA LEU A 243 0.98 -3.66 11.94
C LEU A 243 1.86 -3.27 13.13
N VAL A 244 2.73 -2.30 12.90
CA VAL A 244 3.51 -1.62 13.94
C VAL A 244 3.10 -0.16 13.92
N GLU A 245 2.53 0.31 15.02
CA GLU A 245 2.23 1.74 15.18
C GLU A 245 3.55 2.53 15.30
N LYS A 246 3.63 3.62 14.56
CA LYS A 246 4.74 4.57 14.72
C LYS A 246 4.38 5.48 15.88
N THR A 247 5.06 5.29 17.01
CA THR A 247 4.96 6.23 18.12
C THR A 247 5.50 7.58 17.67
N ASP A 248 4.68 8.62 17.76
CA ASP A 248 5.12 9.99 17.50
C ASP A 248 6.35 10.33 18.36
N THR A 249 7.50 10.40 17.72
CA THR A 249 8.69 11.06 18.29
C THR A 249 8.61 12.59 18.14
N LYS A 250 7.43 13.13 17.88
CA LYS A 250 7.22 14.57 17.95
C LYS A 250 7.25 14.99 19.42
N THR A 251 8.47 15.13 19.93
CA THR A 251 8.76 15.79 21.22
C THR A 251 8.11 17.18 21.23
N LYS A 252 7.39 17.44 22.30
CA LYS A 252 6.74 18.71 22.61
C LYS A 252 7.68 19.90 22.53
#